data_2f59156c0d74855b1c609858bc5be4cf
#
_entry.id   2f59156c0d74855b1c609858bc5be4cf
#
_cell.length_a   1.000
_cell.length_b   1.000
_cell.length_c   1.000
_cell.angle_alpha   90.00
_cell.angle_beta   90.00
_cell.angle_gamma   90.00
#
_symmetry.space_group_name_H-M   'P 1'
#
loop_
_entity.id
_entity.type
_entity.pdbx_description
1 polymer ?
#
loop_
_entity_poly.entity_id
_entity_poly.type
_entity_poly.pdbx_seq_one_letter_code
_entity_poly.pdbx_strand_id
1 'polypeptide(L)'
;AKSQILNCLIILSFIMFSMVVNRSFASIDIRTVVIVISSYLVIQSFSYEDFLKKYTDCIMAIALFSIAVYFLYKVAPGAFGAFPRHLWRNHSVLFVNLWLSVVPVGMQDYFRNFGIFYEPGIFQFYLNIALLIELFSNKKINVFRVLVLTVAVITTLSTNGYISIVLVFFAYGFFVILGSGNRDKIYRKIGFLALLSVIAIIFVVLIDKGIIGSRVFMKFSSTKTSGSYYDRTNAISYALSKIFQNPLLGVAARGIEDSYNATFTPLNWMMLYGIVIEGYALVGYSKMFSRLASNRWLKIFVVAAAFSTILTQDLSFEWIV
;
A
#
# COMPACT_ATOMS: atom_id res chain seq x y z
N ALA A 1 -25.00 -10.51 -6.96
CA ALA A 1 -25.03 -9.70 -8.21
C ALA A 1 -25.82 -8.39 -8.03
N LYS A 2 -27.14 -8.40 -7.73
CA LYS A 2 -27.96 -7.16 -7.66
C LYS A 2 -27.42 -6.11 -6.66
N SER A 3 -26.99 -6.51 -5.47
CA SER A 3 -26.39 -5.61 -4.46
C SER A 3 -25.07 -4.99 -4.92
N GLN A 4 -24.26 -5.73 -5.66
CA GLN A 4 -22.98 -5.23 -6.18
C GLN A 4 -23.17 -4.20 -7.30
N ILE A 5 -24.15 -4.45 -8.20
CA ILE A 5 -24.54 -3.47 -9.22
C ILE A 5 -25.02 -2.18 -8.55
N LEU A 6 -25.92 -2.29 -7.57
CA LEU A 6 -26.43 -1.14 -6.85
C LEU A 6 -25.32 -0.33 -6.18
N ASN A 7 -24.38 -1.01 -5.53
CA ASN A 7 -23.24 -0.36 -4.90
C ASN A 7 -22.36 0.38 -5.92
N CYS A 8 -22.07 -0.25 -7.07
CA CYS A 8 -21.32 0.38 -8.15
C CYS A 8 -22.04 1.62 -8.67
N LEU A 9 -23.34 1.52 -8.92
CA LEU A 9 -24.15 2.65 -9.40
C LEU A 9 -24.21 3.79 -8.39
N ILE A 10 -24.33 3.51 -7.09
CA ILE A 10 -24.30 4.52 -6.04
C ILE A 10 -22.96 5.28 -6.07
N ILE A 11 -21.83 4.57 -6.07
CA ILE A 11 -20.51 5.19 -6.09
C ILE A 11 -20.35 6.05 -7.35
N LEU A 12 -20.66 5.51 -8.52
CA LEU A 12 -20.57 6.21 -9.80
C LEU A 12 -21.45 7.47 -9.81
N SER A 13 -22.69 7.37 -9.32
CA SER A 13 -23.61 8.50 -9.25
C SER A 13 -23.07 9.63 -8.40
N PHE A 14 -22.51 9.34 -7.24
CA PHE A 14 -21.89 10.36 -6.38
C PHE A 14 -20.66 10.98 -7.01
N ILE A 15 -19.75 10.18 -7.61
CA ILE A 15 -18.57 10.70 -8.29
C ILE A 15 -18.99 11.62 -9.46
N MET A 16 -19.89 11.15 -10.30
CA MET A 16 -20.38 11.93 -11.43
C MET A 16 -21.09 13.22 -10.98
N PHE A 17 -21.88 13.14 -9.89
CA PHE A 17 -22.55 14.30 -9.33
C PHE A 17 -21.53 15.31 -8.78
N SER A 18 -20.50 14.85 -8.08
CA SER A 18 -19.38 15.71 -7.65
C SER A 18 -18.69 16.38 -8.83
N MET A 19 -18.39 15.63 -9.91
CA MET A 19 -17.79 16.16 -11.13
C MET A 19 -18.64 17.28 -11.76
N VAL A 20 -19.96 17.04 -11.87
CA VAL A 20 -20.88 18.02 -12.46
C VAL A 20 -20.99 19.28 -11.59
N VAL A 21 -21.21 19.15 -10.30
CA VAL A 21 -21.33 20.28 -9.36
C VAL A 21 -20.07 21.13 -9.36
N ASN A 22 -18.90 20.49 -9.34
CA ASN A 22 -17.60 21.17 -9.35
C ASN A 22 -17.13 21.56 -10.76
N ARG A 23 -17.90 21.24 -11.82
CA ARG A 23 -17.54 21.46 -13.23
C ARG A 23 -16.14 20.92 -13.56
N SER A 24 -15.79 19.77 -12.98
CA SER A 24 -14.49 19.14 -13.14
C SER A 24 -14.62 17.88 -13.98
N PHE A 25 -13.87 17.85 -15.09
CA PHE A 25 -13.73 16.70 -15.98
C PHE A 25 -12.24 16.43 -16.23
N ALA A 26 -11.43 16.55 -15.18
CA ALA A 26 -10.01 16.29 -15.26
C ALA A 26 -9.74 14.80 -15.52
N SER A 27 -8.55 14.50 -16.06
CA SER A 27 -8.15 13.13 -16.34
C SER A 27 -8.23 12.20 -15.12
N ILE A 28 -7.99 12.75 -13.92
CA ILE A 28 -8.10 12.04 -12.64
C ILE A 28 -9.54 11.62 -12.37
N ASP A 29 -10.51 12.49 -12.59
CA ASP A 29 -11.92 12.20 -12.35
C ASP A 29 -12.41 11.09 -13.29
N ILE A 30 -12.09 11.20 -14.58
CA ILE A 30 -12.43 10.19 -15.60
C ILE A 30 -11.77 8.85 -15.25
N ARG A 31 -10.51 8.87 -14.84
CA ARG A 31 -9.79 7.68 -14.41
C ARG A 31 -10.48 7.01 -13.23
N THR A 32 -10.93 7.77 -12.23
CA THR A 32 -11.64 7.21 -11.07
C THR A 32 -12.91 6.48 -11.49
N VAL A 33 -13.66 7.03 -12.44
CA VAL A 33 -14.84 6.35 -13.01
C VAL A 33 -14.45 5.02 -13.67
N VAL A 34 -13.41 5.01 -14.49
CA VAL A 34 -12.90 3.79 -15.15
C VAL A 34 -12.49 2.74 -14.13
N ILE A 35 -11.86 3.15 -13.04
CA ILE A 35 -11.44 2.25 -11.96
C ILE A 35 -12.62 1.61 -11.26
N VAL A 36 -13.64 2.40 -10.91
CA VAL A 36 -14.85 1.85 -10.27
C VAL A 36 -15.52 0.83 -11.15
N ILE A 37 -15.63 1.11 -12.47
CA ILE A 37 -16.18 0.16 -13.44
C ILE A 37 -15.31 -1.11 -13.55
N SER A 38 -14.00 -0.95 -13.68
CA SER A 38 -13.07 -2.07 -13.77
C SER A 38 -13.08 -2.93 -12.50
N SER A 39 -13.13 -2.31 -11.32
CA SER A 39 -13.25 -3.00 -10.05
C SER A 39 -14.54 -3.81 -9.95
N TYR A 40 -15.64 -3.25 -10.43
CA TYR A 40 -16.91 -3.96 -10.52
C TYR A 40 -16.81 -5.20 -11.43
N LEU A 41 -16.20 -5.09 -12.60
CA LEU A 41 -15.99 -6.22 -13.52
C LEU A 41 -15.13 -7.31 -12.89
N VAL A 42 -14.06 -6.93 -12.18
CA VAL A 42 -13.22 -7.89 -11.45
C VAL A 42 -14.01 -8.63 -10.37
N ILE A 43 -14.83 -7.91 -9.58
CA ILE A 43 -15.68 -8.52 -8.53
C ILE A 43 -16.71 -9.50 -9.13
N GLN A 44 -17.20 -9.24 -10.35
CA GLN A 44 -18.11 -10.17 -11.04
C GLN A 44 -17.39 -11.40 -11.59
N SER A 45 -16.12 -11.27 -11.96
CA SER A 45 -15.34 -12.33 -12.63
C SER A 45 -14.71 -13.33 -11.66
N PHE A 46 -14.54 -12.96 -10.38
CA PHE A 46 -13.85 -13.79 -9.40
C PHE A 46 -14.68 -13.97 -8.12
N SER A 47 -14.61 -15.16 -7.53
CA SER A 47 -15.03 -15.35 -6.14
C SER A 47 -14.07 -14.58 -5.20
N TYR A 48 -14.52 -14.28 -3.98
CA TYR A 48 -13.67 -13.61 -3.01
C TYR A 48 -12.36 -14.38 -2.73
N GLU A 49 -12.45 -15.71 -2.59
CA GLU A 49 -11.30 -16.57 -2.32
C GLU A 49 -10.34 -16.63 -3.52
N ASP A 50 -10.88 -16.77 -4.75
CA ASP A 50 -10.07 -16.75 -5.96
C ASP A 50 -9.37 -15.41 -6.17
N PHE A 51 -10.06 -14.31 -5.88
CA PHE A 51 -9.47 -12.98 -5.94
C PHE A 51 -8.28 -12.86 -4.97
N LEU A 52 -8.46 -13.25 -3.71
CA LEU A 52 -7.37 -13.19 -2.71
C LEU A 52 -6.17 -14.03 -3.13
N LYS A 53 -6.41 -15.24 -3.65
CA LYS A 53 -5.35 -16.12 -4.14
C LYS A 53 -4.61 -15.50 -5.32
N LYS A 54 -5.32 -15.08 -6.36
CA LYS A 54 -4.72 -14.47 -7.55
C LYS A 54 -3.95 -13.20 -7.22
N TYR A 55 -4.52 -12.35 -6.35
CA TYR A 55 -3.85 -11.16 -5.85
C TYR A 55 -2.50 -11.51 -5.19
N THR A 56 -2.51 -12.46 -4.26
CA THR A 56 -1.29 -12.87 -3.55
C THR A 56 -0.28 -13.51 -4.50
N ASP A 57 -0.71 -14.31 -5.48
CA ASP A 57 0.16 -14.91 -6.50
C ASP A 57 0.81 -13.85 -7.39
N CYS A 58 0.05 -12.86 -7.85
CA CYS A 58 0.57 -11.74 -8.62
C CYS A 58 1.62 -10.93 -7.84
N ILE A 59 1.28 -10.53 -6.60
CA ILE A 59 2.21 -9.74 -5.77
C ILE A 59 3.46 -10.57 -5.43
N MET A 60 3.32 -11.88 -5.24
CA MET A 60 4.44 -12.78 -5.01
C MET A 60 5.40 -12.82 -6.21
N ALA A 61 4.88 -12.89 -7.43
CA ALA A 61 5.69 -12.87 -8.65
C ALA A 61 6.45 -11.53 -8.77
N ILE A 62 5.76 -10.40 -8.54
CA ILE A 62 6.39 -9.08 -8.53
C ILE A 62 7.47 -8.99 -7.45
N ALA A 63 7.19 -9.49 -6.24
CA ALA A 63 8.13 -9.47 -5.12
C ALA A 63 9.41 -10.25 -5.43
N LEU A 64 9.30 -11.48 -5.93
CA LEU A 64 10.45 -12.30 -6.31
C LEU A 64 11.32 -11.62 -7.36
N PHE A 65 10.69 -11.15 -8.44
CA PHE A 65 11.41 -10.48 -9.51
C PHE A 65 12.08 -9.18 -9.03
N SER A 66 11.36 -8.37 -8.28
CA SER A 66 11.86 -7.09 -7.78
C SER A 66 13.00 -7.24 -6.76
N ILE A 67 12.98 -8.29 -5.93
CA ILE A 67 14.10 -8.62 -5.02
C ILE A 67 15.35 -8.98 -5.85
N ALA A 68 15.20 -9.83 -6.86
CA ALA A 68 16.31 -10.19 -7.73
C ALA A 68 16.91 -8.96 -8.43
N VAL A 69 16.06 -8.10 -8.99
CA VAL A 69 16.49 -6.83 -9.62
C VAL A 69 17.14 -5.90 -8.59
N TYR A 70 16.59 -5.80 -7.37
CA TYR A 70 17.16 -4.98 -6.30
C TYR A 70 18.60 -5.38 -5.97
N PHE A 71 18.86 -6.68 -5.77
CA PHE A 71 20.21 -7.16 -5.49
C PHE A 71 21.13 -7.04 -6.70
N LEU A 72 20.64 -7.35 -7.90
CA LEU A 72 21.41 -7.19 -9.13
C LEU A 72 21.86 -5.74 -9.34
N TYR A 73 20.98 -4.77 -9.13
CA TYR A 73 21.33 -3.35 -9.21
C TYR A 73 22.38 -2.94 -8.18
N LYS A 74 22.35 -3.52 -6.98
CA LYS A 74 23.36 -3.24 -5.94
C LYS A 74 24.74 -3.75 -6.32
N VAL A 75 24.81 -4.90 -7.01
CA VAL A 75 26.08 -5.53 -7.40
C VAL A 75 26.60 -5.00 -8.75
N ALA A 76 25.71 -4.80 -9.70
CA ALA A 76 26.08 -4.44 -11.08
C ALA A 76 25.18 -3.30 -11.64
N PRO A 77 25.24 -2.08 -11.07
CA PRO A 77 24.39 -0.97 -11.51
C PRO A 77 24.61 -0.57 -12.95
N GLY A 78 25.83 -0.74 -13.48
CA GLY A 78 26.19 -0.45 -14.87
C GLY A 78 25.42 -1.29 -15.90
N ALA A 79 24.99 -2.50 -15.55
CA ALA A 79 24.22 -3.37 -16.43
C ALA A 79 22.88 -2.74 -16.84
N PHE A 80 22.33 -1.86 -16.02
CA PHE A 80 21.05 -1.17 -16.27
C PHE A 80 21.20 0.02 -17.23
N GLY A 81 22.42 0.42 -17.56
CA GLY A 81 22.69 1.49 -18.52
C GLY A 81 22.31 1.17 -19.97
N ALA A 82 22.19 -0.12 -20.32
CA ALA A 82 21.80 -0.58 -21.65
C ALA A 82 20.28 -0.52 -21.91
N PHE A 83 19.47 -0.35 -20.87
CA PHE A 83 18.01 -0.33 -21.02
C PHE A 83 17.49 1.07 -21.33
N PRO A 84 16.34 1.18 -22.06
CA PRO A 84 15.67 2.45 -22.32
C PRO A 84 15.30 3.16 -21.01
N ARG A 85 15.51 4.47 -20.97
CA ARG A 85 15.25 5.30 -19.82
C ARG A 85 14.02 6.16 -20.06
N HIS A 86 13.16 6.29 -19.04
CA HIS A 86 11.95 7.09 -19.10
C HIS A 86 11.94 8.09 -17.95
N LEU A 87 11.48 9.32 -18.24
CA LEU A 87 11.14 10.29 -17.20
C LEU A 87 9.72 9.98 -16.70
N TRP A 88 9.57 9.84 -15.41
CA TRP A 88 8.25 9.69 -14.81
C TRP A 88 7.72 11.03 -14.36
N ARG A 89 6.70 11.56 -15.08
CA ARG A 89 6.03 12.84 -14.79
C ARG A 89 7.03 13.96 -14.45
N ASN A 90 6.75 14.76 -13.40
CA ASN A 90 7.58 15.89 -12.97
C ASN A 90 8.81 15.48 -12.12
N HIS A 91 9.16 14.22 -12.07
CA HIS A 91 10.37 13.79 -11.38
C HIS A 91 11.60 14.04 -12.23
N SER A 92 12.64 14.63 -11.61
CA SER A 92 13.96 14.80 -12.24
C SER A 92 14.74 13.47 -12.40
N VAL A 93 14.13 12.35 -12.00
CA VAL A 93 14.77 11.03 -11.98
C VAL A 93 14.35 10.23 -13.20
N LEU A 94 15.34 9.68 -13.88
CA LEU A 94 15.17 8.74 -14.97
C LEU A 94 14.95 7.33 -14.40
N PHE A 95 14.03 6.58 -14.96
CA PHE A 95 13.74 5.20 -14.59
C PHE A 95 13.97 4.25 -15.76
N VAL A 96 14.39 3.02 -15.44
CA VAL A 96 14.41 1.86 -16.34
C VAL A 96 13.26 0.94 -15.93
N ASN A 97 12.41 0.59 -16.87
CA ASN A 97 11.31 -0.35 -16.66
C ASN A 97 11.73 -1.75 -17.07
N LEU A 98 11.67 -2.68 -16.14
CA LEU A 98 12.01 -4.10 -16.32
C LEU A 98 10.78 -4.96 -16.02
N TRP A 99 9.76 -4.92 -16.87
CA TRP A 99 8.52 -5.69 -16.73
C TRP A 99 7.87 -5.62 -15.33
N LEU A 100 8.42 -6.38 -14.36
CA LEU A 100 7.90 -6.47 -12.98
C LEU A 100 8.73 -5.67 -11.97
N SER A 101 9.62 -4.80 -12.43
CA SER A 101 10.39 -3.91 -11.55
C SER A 101 10.79 -2.63 -12.27
N VAL A 102 10.83 -1.56 -11.49
CA VAL A 102 11.27 -0.24 -11.92
C VAL A 102 12.55 0.14 -11.16
N VAL A 103 13.53 0.67 -11.86
CA VAL A 103 14.83 1.02 -11.30
C VAL A 103 15.16 2.48 -11.58
N PRO A 104 15.34 3.34 -10.56
CA PRO A 104 15.80 4.71 -10.76
C PRO A 104 17.29 4.74 -11.15
N VAL A 105 17.61 5.45 -12.20
CA VAL A 105 19.01 5.57 -12.70
C VAL A 105 19.73 6.68 -11.94
N GLY A 106 20.97 6.41 -11.51
CA GLY A 106 21.81 7.40 -10.82
C GLY A 106 21.59 7.53 -9.32
N MET A 107 20.71 6.71 -8.72
CA MET A 107 20.43 6.72 -7.28
C MET A 107 21.02 5.50 -6.55
N GLN A 108 22.25 5.11 -6.83
CA GLN A 108 22.86 3.88 -6.28
C GLN A 108 22.85 3.85 -4.74
N ASP A 109 23.21 4.96 -4.09
CA ASP A 109 23.28 5.04 -2.63
C ASP A 109 21.90 5.07 -1.96
N TYR A 110 20.88 5.49 -2.69
CA TYR A 110 19.49 5.63 -2.23
C TYR A 110 18.54 4.63 -2.88
N PHE A 111 19.09 3.61 -3.55
CA PHE A 111 18.24 2.66 -4.25
C PHE A 111 17.37 1.86 -3.28
N ARG A 112 16.08 1.86 -3.58
CA ARG A 112 15.00 1.19 -2.86
C ARG A 112 14.32 0.21 -3.81
N ASN A 113 13.65 -0.79 -3.27
CA ASN A 113 12.82 -1.67 -4.08
C ASN A 113 11.49 -1.00 -4.42
N PHE A 114 11.27 -0.74 -5.69
CA PHE A 114 10.07 -0.07 -6.21
C PHE A 114 8.99 -1.08 -6.70
N GLY A 115 9.36 -2.34 -6.94
CA GLY A 115 8.50 -3.26 -7.68
C GLY A 115 8.17 -2.69 -9.06
N ILE A 116 6.93 -2.81 -9.48
CA ILE A 116 6.40 -2.20 -10.72
C ILE A 116 5.96 -0.73 -10.52
N PHE A 117 6.02 -0.25 -9.29
CA PHE A 117 5.55 1.08 -8.94
C PHE A 117 6.69 2.09 -8.97
N TYR A 118 6.39 3.35 -9.26
CA TYR A 118 7.40 4.41 -9.24
C TYR A 118 7.66 4.98 -7.83
N GLU A 119 6.94 4.46 -6.82
CA GLU A 119 7.13 4.81 -5.42
C GLU A 119 7.20 3.55 -4.54
N PRO A 120 8.30 3.37 -3.76
CA PRO A 120 8.43 2.23 -2.84
C PRO A 120 7.35 2.20 -1.76
N GLY A 121 6.82 3.37 -1.42
CA GLY A 121 5.72 3.51 -0.48
C GLY A 121 4.43 2.85 -0.96
N ILE A 122 4.15 2.92 -2.26
CA ILE A 122 3.00 2.25 -2.87
C ILE A 122 3.25 0.75 -2.93
N PHE A 123 4.44 0.33 -3.33
CA PHE A 123 4.76 -1.09 -3.40
C PHE A 123 4.60 -1.79 -2.04
N GLN A 124 5.06 -1.18 -0.93
CA GLN A 124 4.90 -1.76 0.40
C GLN A 124 3.43 -1.94 0.81
N PHE A 125 2.52 -1.08 0.32
CA PHE A 125 1.09 -1.25 0.55
C PHE A 125 0.61 -2.60 0.01
N TYR A 126 0.87 -2.88 -1.26
CA TYR A 126 0.46 -4.13 -1.90
C TYR A 126 1.12 -5.36 -1.26
N LEU A 127 2.40 -5.26 -0.88
CA LEU A 127 3.14 -6.32 -0.20
C LEU A 127 2.55 -6.64 1.18
N ASN A 128 2.25 -5.63 2.00
CA ASN A 128 1.68 -5.84 3.32
C ASN A 128 0.24 -6.40 3.26
N ILE A 129 -0.56 -6.00 2.27
CA ILE A 129 -1.87 -6.61 2.03
C ILE A 129 -1.72 -8.08 1.61
N ALA A 130 -0.78 -8.39 0.71
CA ALA A 130 -0.52 -9.79 0.31
C ALA A 130 -0.06 -10.64 1.51
N LEU A 131 0.80 -10.08 2.36
CA LEU A 131 1.27 -10.74 3.57
C LEU A 131 0.12 -10.98 4.56
N LEU A 132 -0.75 -10.01 4.77
CA LEU A 132 -1.95 -10.13 5.60
C LEU A 132 -2.85 -11.26 5.07
N ILE A 133 -3.11 -11.30 3.77
CA ILE A 133 -3.91 -12.34 3.13
C ILE A 133 -3.25 -13.71 3.32
N GLU A 134 -1.94 -13.85 3.07
CA GLU A 134 -1.21 -15.10 3.20
C GLU A 134 -1.29 -15.67 4.62
N LEU A 135 -1.19 -14.81 5.64
CA LEU A 135 -1.23 -15.20 7.04
C LEU A 135 -2.63 -15.60 7.53
N PHE A 136 -3.70 -14.99 7.00
CA PHE A 136 -5.05 -15.16 7.55
C PHE A 136 -6.01 -15.95 6.66
N SER A 137 -5.81 -15.99 5.32
CA SER A 137 -6.71 -16.74 4.42
C SER A 137 -6.37 -18.23 4.33
N ASN A 138 -5.11 -18.60 4.51
CA ASN A 138 -4.65 -19.96 4.26
C ASN A 138 -4.75 -20.84 5.51
N LYS A 139 -5.29 -22.05 5.36
CA LYS A 139 -5.30 -23.07 6.43
C LYS A 139 -3.89 -23.50 6.83
N LYS A 140 -2.94 -23.49 5.87
CA LYS A 140 -1.52 -23.77 6.10
C LYS A 140 -0.71 -22.59 5.55
N ILE A 141 0.11 -21.98 6.39
CA ILE A 141 1.00 -20.90 6.01
C ILE A 141 2.12 -21.46 5.13
N ASN A 142 2.34 -20.80 4.00
CA ASN A 142 3.51 -21.03 3.20
C ASN A 142 4.65 -20.13 3.68
N VAL A 143 5.56 -20.68 4.48
CA VAL A 143 6.68 -19.94 5.08
C VAL A 143 7.55 -19.26 4.02
N PHE A 144 7.76 -19.91 2.86
CA PHE A 144 8.53 -19.31 1.77
C PHE A 144 7.87 -18.03 1.25
N ARG A 145 6.56 -18.03 1.04
CA ARG A 145 5.81 -16.83 0.59
C ARG A 145 5.89 -15.70 1.62
N VAL A 146 5.71 -16.05 2.90
CA VAL A 146 5.82 -15.07 3.99
C VAL A 146 7.22 -14.45 4.03
N LEU A 147 8.27 -15.26 3.91
CA LEU A 147 9.66 -14.76 3.88
C LEU A 147 9.91 -13.85 2.69
N VAL A 148 9.50 -14.23 1.48
CA VAL A 148 9.69 -13.42 0.27
C VAL A 148 8.97 -12.08 0.39
N LEU A 149 7.69 -12.09 0.79
CA LEU A 149 6.93 -10.84 0.98
C LEU A 149 7.57 -9.95 2.05
N THR A 150 8.03 -10.55 3.16
CA THR A 150 8.74 -9.82 4.23
C THR A 150 10.02 -9.17 3.71
N VAL A 151 10.86 -9.91 3.00
CA VAL A 151 12.11 -9.38 2.41
C VAL A 151 11.79 -8.28 1.40
N ALA A 152 10.75 -8.46 0.58
CA ALA A 152 10.32 -7.42 -0.35
C ALA A 152 9.91 -6.13 0.39
N VAL A 153 9.13 -6.22 1.48
CA VAL A 153 8.79 -5.03 2.30
C VAL A 153 10.03 -4.38 2.87
N ILE A 154 10.96 -5.16 3.43
CA ILE A 154 12.20 -4.64 4.00
C ILE A 154 13.03 -3.89 2.95
N THR A 155 13.15 -4.44 1.74
CA THR A 155 13.93 -3.81 0.65
C THR A 155 13.28 -2.55 0.08
N THR A 156 11.98 -2.28 0.34
CA THR A 156 11.37 -0.99 0.00
C THR A 156 11.94 0.17 0.77
N LEU A 157 12.58 -0.05 1.92
CA LEU A 157 13.09 0.97 2.84
C LEU A 157 12.02 2.02 3.18
N SER A 158 10.76 1.58 3.30
CA SER A 158 9.64 2.42 3.65
C SER A 158 9.36 2.37 5.15
N THR A 159 9.42 3.51 5.83
CA THR A 159 9.11 3.61 7.26
C THR A 159 7.69 3.10 7.57
N ASN A 160 6.72 3.48 6.71
CA ASN A 160 5.36 2.97 6.85
C ASN A 160 5.27 1.46 6.59
N GLY A 161 6.04 0.96 5.62
CA GLY A 161 6.12 -0.49 5.36
C GLY A 161 6.55 -1.27 6.60
N TYR A 162 7.50 -0.73 7.36
CA TYR A 162 7.97 -1.35 8.60
C TYR A 162 6.93 -1.29 9.72
N ILE A 163 6.22 -0.18 9.88
CA ILE A 163 5.12 -0.07 10.85
C ILE A 163 4.02 -1.05 10.48
N SER A 164 3.62 -1.09 9.23
CA SER A 164 2.54 -1.97 8.75
C SER A 164 2.90 -3.45 8.91
N ILE A 165 4.12 -3.86 8.58
CA ILE A 165 4.52 -5.28 8.74
C ILE A 165 4.55 -5.70 10.21
N VAL A 166 4.97 -4.81 11.12
CA VAL A 166 4.93 -5.06 12.57
C VAL A 166 3.48 -5.26 13.03
N LEU A 167 2.55 -4.42 12.58
CA LEU A 167 1.13 -4.55 12.91
C LEU A 167 0.50 -5.82 12.33
N VAL A 168 0.88 -6.21 11.10
CA VAL A 168 0.44 -7.46 10.49
C VAL A 168 0.91 -8.68 11.30
N PHE A 169 2.18 -8.71 11.69
CA PHE A 169 2.71 -9.80 12.51
C PHE A 169 2.14 -9.79 13.93
N PHE A 170 1.91 -8.62 14.50
CA PHE A 170 1.25 -8.49 15.80
C PHE A 170 -0.17 -9.05 15.75
N ALA A 171 -0.95 -8.69 14.74
CA ALA A 171 -2.30 -9.22 14.53
C ALA A 171 -2.27 -10.75 14.37
N TYR A 172 -1.30 -11.28 13.62
CA TYR A 172 -1.13 -12.72 13.45
C TYR A 172 -0.70 -13.41 14.76
N GLY A 173 0.23 -12.84 15.51
CA GLY A 173 0.64 -13.35 16.83
C GLY A 173 -0.53 -13.43 17.80
N PHE A 174 -1.35 -12.40 17.83
CA PHE A 174 -2.57 -12.38 18.63
C PHE A 174 -3.55 -13.48 18.19
N PHE A 175 -3.71 -13.71 16.89
CA PHE A 175 -4.48 -14.84 16.35
C PHE A 175 -3.97 -16.19 16.83
N VAL A 176 -2.66 -16.40 16.79
CA VAL A 176 -2.03 -17.68 17.22
C VAL A 176 -2.19 -17.88 18.73
N ILE A 177 -2.11 -16.81 19.52
CA ILE A 177 -2.26 -16.86 20.98
C ILE A 177 -3.70 -17.15 21.40
N LEU A 178 -4.68 -16.43 20.83
CA LEU A 178 -6.09 -16.59 21.17
C LEU A 178 -6.69 -17.91 20.63
N GLY A 179 -6.16 -18.42 19.55
CA GLY A 179 -6.63 -19.65 18.92
C GLY A 179 -6.34 -20.93 19.72
N SER A 180 -6.23 -20.93 21.04
CA SER A 180 -5.67 -22.00 21.88
C SER A 180 -6.54 -23.25 22.11
N GLY A 181 -5.93 -24.40 22.25
CA GLY A 181 -6.48 -25.67 22.76
C GLY A 181 -5.67 -26.96 22.50
N ASN A 182 -4.80 -27.14 21.51
CA ASN A 182 -4.18 -28.43 21.21
C ASN A 182 -2.67 -28.38 20.95
N ARG A 183 -1.96 -29.53 21.03
CA ARG A 183 -0.51 -29.69 20.81
C ARG A 183 0.01 -29.03 19.51
N ASP A 184 -0.74 -29.11 18.42
CA ASP A 184 -0.38 -28.47 17.15
C ASP A 184 -0.16 -26.96 17.27
N LYS A 185 -0.63 -26.35 18.33
CA LYS A 185 -0.50 -24.91 18.60
C LYS A 185 0.82 -24.54 19.24
N ILE A 186 1.47 -25.47 19.93
CA ILE A 186 2.81 -25.24 20.46
C ILE A 186 3.78 -25.06 19.29
N TYR A 187 3.72 -25.92 18.28
CA TYR A 187 4.55 -25.82 17.08
C TYR A 187 4.28 -24.53 16.29
N ARG A 188 3.02 -24.09 16.21
CA ARG A 188 2.68 -22.80 15.59
C ARG A 188 3.22 -21.61 16.37
N LYS A 189 3.15 -21.65 17.71
CA LYS A 189 3.74 -20.61 18.57
C LYS A 189 5.25 -20.57 18.42
N ILE A 190 5.91 -21.72 18.44
CA ILE A 190 7.36 -21.81 18.23
C ILE A 190 7.74 -21.31 16.84
N GLY A 191 7.03 -21.75 15.79
CA GLY A 191 7.25 -21.30 14.43
C GLY A 191 7.04 -19.79 14.25
N PHE A 192 6.03 -19.21 14.91
CA PHE A 192 5.80 -17.77 14.93
C PHE A 192 6.90 -17.01 15.66
N LEU A 193 7.34 -17.50 16.84
CA LEU A 193 8.46 -16.90 17.58
C LEU A 193 9.77 -16.99 16.79
N ALA A 194 10.02 -18.12 16.12
CA ALA A 194 11.17 -18.28 15.24
C ALA A 194 11.12 -17.28 14.08
N LEU A 195 9.96 -17.11 13.43
CA LEU A 195 9.76 -16.14 12.37
C LEU A 195 9.99 -14.70 12.86
N LEU A 196 9.45 -14.33 14.02
CA LEU A 196 9.71 -13.03 14.65
C LEU A 196 11.18 -12.82 14.96
N SER A 197 11.87 -13.84 15.45
CA SER A 197 13.30 -13.78 15.73
C SER A 197 14.11 -13.56 14.47
N VAL A 198 13.80 -14.25 13.37
CA VAL A 198 14.45 -14.04 12.06
C VAL A 198 14.21 -12.62 11.56
N ILE A 199 13.00 -12.11 11.66
CA ILE A 199 12.67 -10.73 11.26
C ILE A 199 13.42 -9.74 12.13
N ALA A 200 13.48 -9.95 13.46
CA ALA A 200 14.22 -9.09 14.37
C ALA A 200 15.72 -9.10 14.07
N ILE A 201 16.31 -10.26 13.78
CA ILE A 201 17.71 -10.37 13.39
C ILE A 201 17.99 -9.61 12.09
N ILE A 202 17.14 -9.80 11.06
CA ILE A 202 17.26 -9.06 9.79
C ILE A 202 17.18 -7.56 10.06
N PHE A 203 16.26 -7.13 10.92
CA PHE A 203 16.08 -5.71 11.27
C PHE A 203 17.31 -5.14 11.99
N VAL A 204 17.87 -5.88 12.96
CA VAL A 204 19.10 -5.50 13.69
C VAL A 204 20.28 -5.41 12.72
N VAL A 205 20.47 -6.39 11.85
CA VAL A 205 21.56 -6.37 10.85
C VAL A 205 21.43 -5.17 9.90
N LEU A 206 20.21 -4.82 9.48
CA LEU A 206 19.98 -3.67 8.62
C LEU A 206 20.20 -2.33 9.34
N ILE A 207 19.95 -2.27 10.67
CA ILE A 207 20.30 -1.12 11.51
C ILE A 207 21.82 -1.03 11.66
N ASP A 208 22.49 -2.12 12.01
CA ASP A 208 23.94 -2.17 12.19
C ASP A 208 24.71 -1.78 10.92
N LYS A 209 24.25 -2.24 9.77
CA LYS A 209 24.80 -1.83 8.46
C LYS A 209 24.46 -0.39 8.06
N GLY A 210 23.80 0.40 8.91
CA GLY A 210 23.38 1.77 8.61
C GLY A 210 22.32 1.90 7.52
N ILE A 211 21.77 0.78 7.03
CA ILE A 211 20.79 0.77 5.94
C ILE A 211 19.46 1.36 6.39
N ILE A 212 19.03 1.07 7.62
CA ILE A 212 17.76 1.57 8.20
C ILE A 212 18.01 2.77 9.11
N GLY A 213 19.00 2.68 10.03
CA GLY A 213 19.16 3.60 11.15
C GLY A 213 19.35 5.05 10.69
N SER A 214 20.35 5.34 9.88
CA SER A 214 20.64 6.70 9.41
C SER A 214 19.48 7.30 8.60
N ARG A 215 18.79 6.51 7.79
CA ARG A 215 17.72 6.97 6.90
C ARG A 215 16.39 7.18 7.60
N VAL A 216 16.04 6.32 8.56
CA VAL A 216 14.83 6.48 9.36
C VAL A 216 14.99 7.64 10.35
N PHE A 217 16.12 7.72 11.04
CA PHE A 217 16.38 8.80 12.00
C PHE A 217 16.58 10.16 11.33
N MET A 218 17.22 10.25 10.17
CA MET A 218 17.32 11.51 9.41
C MET A 218 15.96 12.08 9.01
N LYS A 219 14.96 11.23 8.76
CA LYS A 219 13.59 11.71 8.49
C LYS A 219 12.91 12.35 9.70
N PHE A 220 13.30 11.97 10.90
CA PHE A 220 12.77 12.55 12.15
C PHE A 220 13.63 13.70 12.67
N SER A 221 14.92 13.77 12.29
CA SER A 221 15.86 14.80 12.75
C SER A 221 15.97 16.01 11.80
N SER A 222 15.39 15.95 10.60
CA SER A 222 15.35 17.07 9.67
C SER A 222 14.55 18.23 10.28
N THR A 223 15.17 19.40 10.31
CA THR A 223 14.60 20.66 10.80
C THR A 223 13.21 20.92 10.19
N LYS A 224 12.31 21.50 10.97
CA LYS A 224 10.89 21.76 10.68
C LYS A 224 10.60 22.49 9.36
N THR A 225 11.60 22.96 8.63
CA THR A 225 11.47 23.81 7.45
C THR A 225 11.77 23.12 6.11
N SER A 226 12.31 21.91 6.10
CA SER A 226 12.63 21.21 4.84
C SER A 226 12.54 19.70 5.02
N GLY A 227 11.72 19.05 4.21
CA GLY A 227 11.64 17.59 4.12
C GLY A 227 10.24 17.01 4.18
N SER A 228 10.15 15.72 3.95
CA SER A 228 8.91 14.92 3.85
C SER A 228 7.89 15.11 5.00
N TYR A 229 8.32 15.55 6.20
CA TYR A 229 7.42 15.83 7.31
C TYR A 229 6.65 17.14 7.09
N TYR A 230 7.34 18.20 6.67
CA TYR A 230 6.74 19.51 6.38
C TYR A 230 5.74 19.41 5.24
N ASP A 231 6.13 18.72 4.16
CA ASP A 231 5.24 18.52 3.00
C ASP A 231 3.96 17.77 3.40
N ARG A 232 4.09 16.74 4.25
CA ARG A 232 2.93 15.98 4.74
C ARG A 232 2.01 16.81 5.63
N THR A 233 2.58 17.63 6.52
CA THR A 233 1.79 18.47 7.42
C THR A 233 1.01 19.53 6.62
N ASN A 234 1.66 20.14 5.63
CA ASN A 234 1.01 21.08 4.74
C ASN A 234 -0.08 20.41 3.88
N ALA A 235 0.20 19.21 3.36
CA ALA A 235 -0.78 18.44 2.59
C ALA A 235 -2.02 18.09 3.42
N ILE A 236 -1.84 17.69 4.69
CA ILE A 236 -2.97 17.42 5.59
C ILE A 236 -3.78 18.69 5.84
N SER A 237 -3.12 19.79 6.18
CA SER A 237 -3.79 21.07 6.45
C SER A 237 -4.56 21.57 5.22
N TYR A 238 -3.96 21.46 4.04
CA TYR A 238 -4.60 21.79 2.77
C TYR A 238 -5.83 20.90 2.53
N ALA A 239 -5.68 19.58 2.62
CA ALA A 239 -6.78 18.65 2.42
C ALA A 239 -7.94 18.92 3.37
N LEU A 240 -7.66 19.15 4.66
CA LEU A 240 -8.69 19.50 5.64
C LEU A 240 -9.41 20.79 5.29
N SER A 241 -8.68 21.83 4.87
CA SER A 241 -9.30 23.10 4.46
C SER A 241 -10.27 22.92 3.30
N LYS A 242 -9.94 22.08 2.32
CA LYS A 242 -10.80 21.77 1.18
C LYS A 242 -11.99 20.89 1.55
N ILE A 243 -11.78 19.91 2.45
CA ILE A 243 -12.87 19.06 2.98
C ILE A 243 -13.91 19.94 3.70
N PHE A 244 -13.49 20.89 4.54
CA PHE A 244 -14.42 21.80 5.23
C PHE A 244 -15.16 22.75 4.30
N GLN A 245 -14.60 23.09 3.14
CA GLN A 245 -15.30 23.90 2.13
C GLN A 245 -16.44 23.13 1.47
N ASN A 246 -16.28 21.85 1.20
CA ASN A 246 -17.31 21.01 0.57
C ASN A 246 -17.29 19.57 1.11
N PRO A 247 -17.77 19.35 2.34
CA PRO A 247 -17.61 18.07 3.04
C PRO A 247 -18.36 16.90 2.40
N LEU A 248 -19.50 17.15 1.76
CA LEU A 248 -20.34 16.07 1.23
C LEU A 248 -19.89 15.57 -0.13
N LEU A 249 -19.50 16.47 -1.03
CA LEU A 249 -19.20 16.18 -2.44
C LEU A 249 -17.72 16.32 -2.79
N GLY A 250 -16.90 16.89 -1.89
CA GLY A 250 -15.53 17.24 -2.19
C GLY A 250 -15.40 18.38 -3.21
N VAL A 251 -14.17 18.66 -3.63
CA VAL A 251 -13.88 19.76 -4.57
C VAL A 251 -13.53 19.25 -5.98
N ALA A 252 -13.55 17.96 -6.22
CA ALA A 252 -13.07 17.27 -7.41
C ALA A 252 -11.64 17.68 -7.80
N ALA A 253 -11.10 17.14 -8.89
CA ALA A 253 -9.70 17.40 -9.27
C ALA A 253 -9.42 18.87 -9.63
N ARG A 254 -10.40 19.59 -10.19
CA ARG A 254 -10.25 21.01 -10.55
C ARG A 254 -10.05 21.93 -9.35
N GLY A 255 -10.55 21.56 -8.19
CA GLY A 255 -10.41 22.35 -6.96
C GLY A 255 -9.08 22.19 -6.25
N ILE A 256 -8.17 21.38 -6.81
CA ILE A 256 -6.86 21.09 -6.25
C ILE A 256 -5.80 21.92 -6.95
N GLU A 257 -4.91 22.52 -6.18
CA GLU A 257 -3.77 23.27 -6.72
C GLU A 257 -2.71 22.33 -7.30
N ASP A 258 -2.05 22.73 -8.40
CA ASP A 258 -0.99 21.94 -9.06
C ASP A 258 0.20 21.64 -8.13
N SER A 259 0.42 22.47 -7.11
CA SER A 259 1.47 22.31 -6.11
C SER A 259 1.14 21.31 -5.00
N TYR A 260 -0.09 20.78 -4.97
CA TYR A 260 -0.51 19.86 -3.93
C TYR A 260 0.11 18.48 -4.09
N ASN A 261 0.87 18.07 -3.09
CA ASN A 261 1.43 16.73 -2.99
C ASN A 261 0.61 15.90 -2.00
N ALA A 262 -0.24 15.05 -2.53
CA ALA A 262 -1.05 14.14 -1.74
C ALA A 262 -0.19 13.15 -0.93
N THR A 263 -0.59 12.87 0.30
CA THR A 263 0.16 11.99 1.20
C THR A 263 -0.67 10.92 1.90
N PHE A 264 -2.01 11.10 1.92
CA PHE A 264 -2.94 10.21 2.61
C PHE A 264 -4.12 9.86 1.72
N THR A 265 -4.26 8.61 1.35
CA THR A 265 -5.36 8.15 0.50
C THR A 265 -6.74 8.54 1.05
N PRO A 266 -7.10 8.27 2.31
CA PRO A 266 -8.42 8.61 2.82
C PRO A 266 -8.72 10.11 2.78
N LEU A 267 -7.77 10.97 3.16
CA LEU A 267 -7.97 12.42 3.12
C LEU A 267 -8.09 12.94 1.68
N ASN A 268 -7.31 12.38 0.75
CA ASN A 268 -7.38 12.77 -0.65
C ASN A 268 -8.73 12.40 -1.27
N TRP A 269 -9.25 11.23 -0.96
CA TRP A 269 -10.56 10.81 -1.45
C TRP A 269 -11.70 11.61 -0.82
N MET A 270 -11.61 11.94 0.48
CA MET A 270 -12.54 12.87 1.12
C MET A 270 -12.51 14.26 0.47
N MET A 271 -11.31 14.76 0.18
CA MET A 271 -11.14 16.05 -0.49
C MET A 271 -11.71 16.04 -1.91
N LEU A 272 -11.45 14.96 -2.67
CA LEU A 272 -11.90 14.84 -4.06
C LEU A 272 -13.41 14.60 -4.17
N TYR A 273 -13.96 13.67 -3.40
CA TYR A 273 -15.31 13.13 -3.62
C TYR A 273 -16.21 13.19 -2.38
N GLY A 274 -15.72 13.80 -1.30
CA GLY A 274 -16.48 14.01 -0.07
C GLY A 274 -16.47 12.81 0.89
N ILE A 275 -16.93 13.10 2.10
CA ILE A 275 -16.93 12.14 3.22
C ILE A 275 -17.88 10.95 2.98
N VAL A 276 -18.92 11.12 2.16
CA VAL A 276 -19.90 10.07 1.87
C VAL A 276 -19.27 8.94 1.09
N ILE A 277 -18.55 9.24 0.01
CA ILE A 277 -17.88 8.25 -0.83
C ILE A 277 -16.73 7.60 -0.06
N GLU A 278 -15.91 8.39 0.62
CA GLU A 278 -14.80 7.85 1.40
C GLU A 278 -15.31 6.98 2.56
N GLY A 279 -16.32 7.41 3.30
CA GLY A 279 -16.93 6.61 4.35
C GLY A 279 -17.45 5.26 3.83
N TYR A 280 -18.06 5.27 2.64
CA TYR A 280 -18.51 4.05 1.99
C TYR A 280 -17.33 3.13 1.60
N ALA A 281 -16.27 3.69 1.04
CA ALA A 281 -15.05 2.96 0.69
C ALA A 281 -14.38 2.34 1.92
N LEU A 282 -14.24 3.11 3.02
CA LEU A 282 -13.67 2.64 4.29
C LEU A 282 -14.49 1.51 4.92
N VAL A 283 -15.82 1.59 4.87
CA VAL A 283 -16.71 0.50 5.32
C VAL A 283 -16.53 -0.74 4.45
N GLY A 284 -16.44 -0.58 3.13
CA GLY A 284 -16.17 -1.68 2.19
C GLY A 284 -14.83 -2.35 2.49
N TYR A 285 -13.79 -1.55 2.66
CA TYR A 285 -12.44 -2.00 3.02
C TYR A 285 -12.43 -2.77 4.35
N SER A 286 -13.07 -2.21 5.37
CA SER A 286 -13.23 -2.87 6.68
C SER A 286 -13.94 -4.21 6.57
N LYS A 287 -15.04 -4.27 5.82
CA LYS A 287 -15.79 -5.52 5.60
C LYS A 287 -14.96 -6.56 4.86
N MET A 288 -14.20 -6.16 3.87
CA MET A 288 -13.32 -7.04 3.10
C MET A 288 -12.31 -7.73 4.03
N PHE A 289 -11.57 -6.97 4.82
CA PHE A 289 -10.55 -7.51 5.71
C PHE A 289 -11.11 -8.22 6.95
N SER A 290 -12.25 -7.79 7.46
CA SER A 290 -12.91 -8.48 8.58
C SER A 290 -13.33 -9.92 8.25
N ARG A 291 -13.50 -10.26 6.97
CA ARG A 291 -13.77 -11.65 6.53
C ARG A 291 -12.59 -12.60 6.71
N LEU A 292 -11.36 -12.07 6.80
CA LEU A 292 -10.16 -12.87 7.04
C LEU A 292 -10.09 -13.44 8.47
N ALA A 293 -10.90 -12.94 9.37
CA ALA A 293 -10.88 -13.33 10.78
C ALA A 293 -12.28 -13.77 11.26
N SER A 294 -12.33 -14.82 12.10
CA SER A 294 -13.58 -15.34 12.66
C SER A 294 -13.97 -14.64 13.97
N ASN A 295 -12.99 -14.34 14.82
CA ASN A 295 -13.21 -13.74 16.13
C ASN A 295 -13.32 -12.21 16.04
N ARG A 296 -14.23 -11.60 16.86
CA ARG A 296 -14.48 -10.15 16.89
C ARG A 296 -13.20 -9.32 17.15
N TRP A 297 -12.42 -9.70 18.14
CA TRP A 297 -11.17 -9.00 18.46
C TRP A 297 -10.15 -9.10 17.34
N LEU A 298 -10.03 -10.30 16.77
CA LEU A 298 -9.13 -10.51 15.65
C LEU A 298 -9.53 -9.69 14.43
N LYS A 299 -10.82 -9.53 14.14
CA LYS A 299 -11.30 -8.63 13.08
C LYS A 299 -10.79 -7.21 13.27
N ILE A 300 -10.82 -6.70 14.50
CA ILE A 300 -10.31 -5.35 14.81
C ILE A 300 -8.83 -5.24 14.48
N PHE A 301 -8.01 -6.20 14.91
CA PHE A 301 -6.56 -6.18 14.64
C PHE A 301 -6.23 -6.33 13.15
N VAL A 302 -6.93 -7.22 12.45
CA VAL A 302 -6.75 -7.42 10.99
C VAL A 302 -7.14 -6.15 10.22
N VAL A 303 -8.25 -5.55 10.56
CA VAL A 303 -8.71 -4.30 9.96
C VAL A 303 -7.75 -3.16 10.28
N ALA A 304 -7.29 -3.02 11.54
CA ALA A 304 -6.31 -2.00 11.91
C ALA A 304 -4.98 -2.17 11.17
N ALA A 305 -4.48 -3.41 11.03
CA ALA A 305 -3.29 -3.70 10.24
C ALA A 305 -3.48 -3.35 8.76
N ALA A 306 -4.63 -3.66 8.18
CA ALA A 306 -4.95 -3.26 6.81
C ALA A 306 -5.02 -1.73 6.65
N PHE A 307 -5.67 -1.03 7.59
CA PHE A 307 -5.74 0.43 7.57
C PHE A 307 -4.38 1.10 7.70
N SER A 308 -3.46 0.56 8.49
CA SER A 308 -2.11 1.12 8.63
C SER A 308 -1.38 1.23 7.28
N THR A 309 -1.72 0.38 6.33
CA THR A 309 -1.07 0.37 5.01
C THR A 309 -1.48 1.55 4.14
N ILE A 310 -2.74 2.04 4.26
CA ILE A 310 -3.28 3.13 3.43
C ILE A 310 -3.11 4.52 4.04
N LEU A 311 -2.88 4.61 5.37
CA LEU A 311 -2.88 5.88 6.08
C LEU A 311 -1.73 6.83 5.71
N THR A 312 -0.66 6.34 5.12
CA THR A 312 0.55 7.15 4.87
C THR A 312 0.99 7.17 3.41
N GLN A 313 0.16 6.66 2.52
CA GLN A 313 0.43 6.63 1.09
C GLN A 313 -0.71 7.25 0.32
N ASP A 314 -0.39 7.92 -0.77
CA ASP A 314 -1.37 8.36 -1.73
C ASP A 314 -1.52 7.33 -2.84
N LEU A 315 -2.64 6.63 -2.80
CA LEU A 315 -3.04 5.69 -3.85
C LEU A 315 -4.02 6.34 -4.84
N SER A 316 -4.40 7.61 -4.61
CA SER A 316 -5.45 8.28 -5.39
C SER A 316 -4.99 8.67 -6.78
N PHE A 317 -3.72 9.06 -6.91
CA PHE A 317 -3.17 9.61 -8.14
C PHE A 317 -2.26 8.64 -8.90
N GLU A 318 -1.82 7.56 -8.28
CA GLU A 318 -0.93 6.61 -8.91
C GLU A 318 -1.65 5.31 -9.21
N TRP A 319 -1.87 5.07 -10.49
CA TRP A 319 -2.37 3.80 -10.97
C TRP A 319 -1.32 3.11 -11.81
N ILE A 320 -1.31 1.80 -11.65
CA ILE A 320 -0.56 0.89 -12.49
C ILE A 320 -0.89 1.22 -13.95
N VAL A 321 0.14 1.56 -14.70
CA VAL A 321 0.07 1.65 -16.16
C VAL A 321 -0.02 0.24 -16.72
#